data_06c5fa5368bddeabc13fac8f8388a387
#
_entry.id   06c5fa5368bddeabc13fac8f8388a387
#
_cell.length_a   1.000
_cell.length_b   1.000
_cell.length_c   1.000
_cell.angle_alpha   90.00
_cell.angle_beta   90.00
_cell.angle_gamma   90.00
#
_symmetry.space_group_name_H-M   'P 1'
#
loop_
_entity.id
_entity.type
_entity.pdbx_description
1 polymer ?
#
loop_
_entity_poly.entity_id
_entity_poly.type
_entity_poly.pdbx_seq_one_letter_code
_entity_poly.pdbx_strand_id
1 'polypeptide(L)'
;FTWSIGVYGFVLWLPSIIRSGGENLGMVEVGWLSSVPYLAATIAMIIVSWASDKLQNRKLFVWPLLLIAAFAFIGSWAVGANHFWVSYTLLVIAGAAMYAPYGPFFAIIPEMLPRNVAGGAMALINSMRALGSFFGSWFVGYLNGTTGSPAASYIFMGVALFVSVWLTLIVKPANNQNLPLGARHA
;
A
#
# COMPACT_ATOMS: atom_id res chain seq x y z
N PHE A 1 1.51 -6.88 -7.54
CA PHE A 1 0.12 -7.20 -7.82
C PHE A 1 -0.75 -7.13 -6.55
N THR A 2 -0.53 -8.00 -5.55
CA THR A 2 -1.34 -8.08 -4.31
C THR A 2 -1.34 -6.79 -3.50
N TRP A 3 -0.22 -6.09 -3.42
CA TRP A 3 -0.15 -4.77 -2.80
C TRP A 3 -1.06 -3.76 -3.49
N SER A 4 -1.09 -3.74 -4.82
CA SER A 4 -1.95 -2.83 -5.59
C SER A 4 -3.44 -3.13 -5.42
N ILE A 5 -3.83 -4.38 -5.15
CA ILE A 5 -5.19 -4.74 -4.76
C ILE A 5 -5.60 -3.96 -3.52
N GLY A 6 -4.79 -3.98 -2.46
CA GLY A 6 -5.06 -3.23 -1.22
C GLY A 6 -5.12 -1.73 -1.44
N VAL A 7 -4.13 -1.17 -2.15
CA VAL A 7 -4.04 0.28 -2.40
C VAL A 7 -5.24 0.79 -3.19
N TYR A 8 -5.56 0.19 -4.32
CA TYR A 8 -6.62 0.71 -5.20
C TYR A 8 -8.03 0.35 -4.73
N GLY A 9 -8.17 -0.76 -4.00
CA GLY A 9 -9.38 -1.01 -3.24
C GLY A 9 -9.66 0.12 -2.24
N PHE A 10 -8.63 0.56 -1.52
CA PHE A 10 -8.75 1.71 -0.61
C PHE A 10 -9.03 3.02 -1.34
N VAL A 11 -8.20 3.38 -2.33
CA VAL A 11 -8.24 4.69 -2.99
C VAL A 11 -9.61 5.00 -3.58
N LEU A 12 -10.18 4.05 -4.31
CA LEU A 12 -11.45 4.29 -5.01
C LEU A 12 -12.66 4.22 -4.09
N TRP A 13 -12.55 3.49 -2.99
CA TRP A 13 -13.68 3.32 -2.06
C TRP A 13 -13.58 4.19 -0.81
N LEU A 14 -12.46 4.86 -0.56
CA LEU A 14 -12.25 5.73 0.60
C LEU A 14 -13.37 6.77 0.81
N PRO A 15 -13.81 7.54 -0.22
CA PRO A 15 -14.89 8.51 -0.04
C PRO A 15 -16.21 7.84 0.38
N SER A 16 -16.54 6.67 -0.20
CA SER A 16 -17.72 5.91 0.17
C SER A 16 -17.64 5.39 1.60
N ILE A 17 -16.46 4.92 2.02
CA ILE A 17 -16.20 4.45 3.38
C ILE A 17 -16.40 5.58 4.39
N ILE A 18 -15.83 6.76 4.14
CA ILE A 18 -15.96 7.92 5.01
C ILE A 18 -17.44 8.36 5.09
N ARG A 19 -18.12 8.40 3.95
CA ARG A 19 -19.53 8.80 3.88
C ARG A 19 -20.47 7.83 4.62
N SER A 20 -20.20 6.52 4.55
CA SER A 20 -21.03 5.52 5.23
C SER A 20 -20.78 5.45 6.74
N GLY A 21 -19.62 5.89 7.22
CA GLY A 21 -19.26 5.86 8.63
C GLY A 21 -19.57 7.17 9.40
N GLY A 22 -19.67 8.30 8.70
CA GLY A 22 -19.91 9.62 9.31
C GLY A 22 -21.36 10.05 9.19
N GLU A 23 -22.01 10.36 10.31
CA GLU A 23 -23.36 10.92 10.32
C GLU A 23 -23.35 12.35 9.76
N ASN A 24 -24.24 12.63 8.79
CA ASN A 24 -24.49 13.96 8.22
C ASN A 24 -23.28 14.66 7.54
N LEU A 25 -22.29 13.89 7.04
CA LEU A 25 -21.19 14.45 6.27
C LEU A 25 -21.65 14.91 4.88
N GLY A 26 -21.45 16.19 4.59
CA GLY A 26 -21.66 16.77 3.26
C GLY A 26 -20.56 16.30 2.28
N MET A 27 -20.81 16.51 0.98
CA MET A 27 -19.87 16.08 -0.07
C MET A 27 -18.51 16.79 0.03
N VAL A 28 -18.49 18.04 0.47
CA VAL A 28 -17.27 18.83 0.67
C VAL A 28 -16.43 18.30 1.82
N GLU A 29 -17.09 17.95 2.93
CA GLU A 29 -16.43 17.40 4.13
C GLU A 29 -15.82 16.02 3.84
N VAL A 30 -16.55 15.15 3.13
CA VAL A 30 -16.01 13.87 2.66
C VAL A 30 -14.79 14.07 1.77
N GLY A 31 -14.80 15.08 0.89
CA GLY A 31 -13.66 15.44 0.06
C GLY A 31 -12.43 15.83 0.88
N TRP A 32 -12.60 16.72 1.86
CA TRP A 32 -11.51 17.12 2.77
C TRP A 32 -10.97 15.94 3.59
N LEU A 33 -11.85 15.17 4.20
CA LEU A 33 -11.46 13.99 4.96
C LEU A 33 -10.76 12.95 4.08
N SER A 34 -11.17 12.80 2.81
CA SER A 34 -10.50 11.90 1.87
C SER A 34 -9.10 12.37 1.48
N SER A 35 -8.79 13.66 1.56
CA SER A 35 -7.46 14.19 1.22
C SER A 35 -6.41 13.97 2.30
N VAL A 36 -6.81 13.90 3.57
CA VAL A 36 -5.88 13.77 4.72
C VAL A 36 -5.00 12.50 4.65
N PRO A 37 -5.54 11.30 4.34
CA PRO A 37 -4.70 10.11 4.15
C PRO A 37 -3.62 10.28 3.09
N TYR A 38 -3.90 11.03 2.01
CA TYR A 38 -2.90 11.26 0.94
C TYR A 38 -1.84 12.27 1.35
N LEU A 39 -2.19 13.28 2.13
CA LEU A 39 -1.21 14.20 2.72
C LEU A 39 -0.29 13.46 3.70
N ALA A 40 -0.86 12.63 4.57
CA ALA A 40 -0.10 11.78 5.48
C ALA A 40 0.80 10.80 4.70
N ALA A 41 0.30 10.22 3.61
CA ALA A 41 1.05 9.34 2.73
C ALA A 41 2.25 10.05 2.08
N THR A 42 2.07 11.28 1.60
CA THR A 42 3.14 12.08 1.00
C THR A 42 4.27 12.33 2.01
N ILE A 43 3.93 12.75 3.22
CA ILE A 43 4.91 12.99 4.29
C ILE A 43 5.63 11.68 4.65
N ALA A 44 4.88 10.61 4.86
CA ALA A 44 5.43 9.30 5.20
C ALA A 44 6.35 8.76 4.10
N MET A 45 5.99 8.93 2.82
CA MET A 45 6.81 8.51 1.67
C MET A 45 8.16 9.22 1.66
N ILE A 46 8.20 10.53 1.91
CA ILE A 46 9.45 11.30 1.96
C ILE A 46 10.34 10.82 3.10
N ILE A 47 9.76 10.71 4.32
CA ILE A 47 10.50 10.29 5.52
C ILE A 47 11.04 8.86 5.35
N VAL A 48 10.22 7.94 4.89
CA VAL A 48 10.61 6.53 4.72
C VAL A 48 11.64 6.35 3.62
N SER A 49 11.51 7.07 2.50
CA SER A 49 12.51 7.04 1.42
C SER A 49 13.85 7.54 1.91
N TRP A 50 13.88 8.68 2.60
CA TRP A 50 15.10 9.23 3.18
C TRP A 50 15.75 8.28 4.22
N ALA A 51 14.96 7.72 5.12
CA ALA A 51 15.42 6.76 6.12
C ALA A 51 15.96 5.47 5.48
N SER A 52 15.28 4.97 4.45
CA SER A 52 15.68 3.79 3.70
C SER A 52 17.00 4.01 2.95
N ASP A 53 17.22 5.20 2.38
CA ASP A 53 18.47 5.57 1.72
C ASP A 53 19.62 5.63 2.71
N LYS A 54 19.38 6.19 3.90
CA LYS A 54 20.39 6.31 4.95
C LYS A 54 20.80 4.97 5.55
N LEU A 55 19.84 4.07 5.76
CA LEU A 55 20.08 2.78 6.40
C LEU A 55 20.46 1.66 5.40
N GLN A 56 20.37 1.92 4.09
CA GLN A 56 20.71 0.96 3.01
C GLN A 56 20.03 -0.41 3.14
N ASN A 57 18.91 -0.48 3.86
CA ASN A 57 18.13 -1.71 4.07
C ASN A 57 16.70 -1.51 3.58
N ARG A 58 16.52 -1.50 2.26
CA ARG A 58 15.23 -1.26 1.59
C ARG A 58 14.11 -2.15 2.12
N LYS A 59 14.41 -3.45 2.28
CA LYS A 59 13.43 -4.46 2.66
C LYS A 59 12.82 -4.19 4.04
N LEU A 60 13.65 -3.67 4.98
CA LEU A 60 13.21 -3.33 6.33
C LEU A 60 12.14 -2.23 6.35
N PHE A 61 12.08 -1.41 5.30
CA PHE A 61 11.08 -0.34 5.18
C PHE A 61 9.84 -0.74 4.37
N VAL A 62 9.84 -1.91 3.74
CA VAL A 62 8.69 -2.37 2.94
C VAL A 62 7.74 -3.23 3.76
N TRP A 63 8.22 -4.36 4.29
CA TRP A 63 7.34 -5.33 4.91
C TRP A 63 6.66 -4.84 6.21
N PRO A 64 7.32 -4.08 7.13
CA PRO A 64 6.66 -3.66 8.37
C PRO A 64 5.56 -2.63 8.12
N LEU A 65 5.78 -1.73 7.15
CA LEU A 65 4.79 -0.73 6.78
C LEU A 65 3.55 -1.36 6.16
N LEU A 66 3.71 -2.36 5.28
CA LEU A 66 2.58 -3.12 4.75
C LEU A 66 1.85 -3.90 5.85
N LEU A 67 2.57 -4.39 6.85
CA LEU A 67 1.97 -5.06 8.01
C LEU A 67 1.15 -4.08 8.85
N ILE A 68 1.69 -2.89 9.13
CA ILE A 68 0.96 -1.81 9.82
C ILE A 68 -0.30 -1.45 9.05
N ALA A 69 -0.24 -1.31 7.74
CA ALA A 69 -1.39 -1.03 6.90
C ALA A 69 -2.46 -2.12 7.01
N ALA A 70 -2.07 -3.40 6.95
CA ALA A 70 -2.99 -4.53 7.08
C ALA A 70 -3.71 -4.53 8.44
N PHE A 71 -2.97 -4.35 9.54
CA PHE A 71 -3.57 -4.25 10.87
C PHE A 71 -4.44 -3.01 11.06
N ALA A 72 -4.05 -1.88 10.49
CA ALA A 72 -4.85 -0.66 10.55
C ALA A 72 -6.18 -0.82 9.81
N PHE A 73 -6.22 -1.54 8.67
CA PHE A 73 -7.47 -1.88 7.98
C PHE A 73 -8.36 -2.78 8.83
N ILE A 74 -7.83 -3.86 9.36
CA ILE A 74 -8.60 -4.78 10.19
C ILE A 74 -9.08 -4.08 11.47
N GLY A 75 -8.22 -3.27 12.08
CA GLY A 75 -8.56 -2.48 13.25
C GLY A 75 -9.67 -1.46 12.96
N SER A 76 -9.61 -0.76 11.82
CA SER A 76 -10.66 0.16 11.39
C SER A 76 -12.01 -0.53 11.23
N TRP A 77 -12.00 -1.73 10.66
CA TRP A 77 -13.22 -2.55 10.57
C TRP A 77 -13.73 -3.00 11.96
N ALA A 78 -12.84 -3.48 12.83
CA ALA A 78 -13.20 -3.99 14.15
C ALA A 78 -13.78 -2.91 15.06
N VAL A 79 -13.30 -1.67 14.95
CA VAL A 79 -13.84 -0.50 15.66
C VAL A 79 -15.23 -0.12 15.14
N GLY A 80 -15.49 -0.32 13.85
CA GLY A 80 -16.77 -0.08 13.22
C GLY A 80 -17.20 1.39 13.23
N ALA A 81 -18.49 1.61 12.88
CA ALA A 81 -19.08 2.95 12.79
C ALA A 81 -19.31 3.63 14.15
N ASN A 82 -19.35 2.86 15.25
CA ASN A 82 -19.62 3.40 16.59
C ASN A 82 -18.56 4.41 17.08
N HIS A 83 -17.35 4.32 16.56
CA HIS A 83 -16.24 5.23 16.85
C HIS A 83 -15.60 5.75 15.57
N PHE A 84 -16.36 6.51 14.80
CA PHE A 84 -15.95 7.05 13.50
C PHE A 84 -14.55 7.64 13.48
N TRP A 85 -14.20 8.52 14.41
CA TRP A 85 -12.90 9.19 14.44
C TRP A 85 -11.72 8.24 14.68
N VAL A 86 -11.93 7.19 15.49
CA VAL A 86 -10.91 6.15 15.70
C VAL A 86 -10.72 5.32 14.43
N SER A 87 -11.82 4.88 13.82
CA SER A 87 -11.82 4.16 12.56
C SER A 87 -11.14 4.98 11.45
N TYR A 88 -11.49 6.26 11.35
CA TYR A 88 -10.90 7.21 10.40
C TYR A 88 -9.39 7.40 10.62
N THR A 89 -8.94 7.55 11.87
CA THR A 89 -7.50 7.65 12.19
C THR A 89 -6.75 6.41 11.73
N LEU A 90 -7.31 5.23 11.95
CA LEU A 90 -6.74 3.97 11.44
C LEU A 90 -6.68 3.92 9.91
N LEU A 91 -7.68 4.47 9.22
CA LEU A 91 -7.65 4.61 7.75
C LEU A 91 -6.56 5.58 7.27
N VAL A 92 -6.31 6.67 8.00
CA VAL A 92 -5.19 7.59 7.69
C VAL A 92 -3.85 6.88 7.87
N ILE A 93 -3.69 6.12 8.94
CA ILE A 93 -2.48 5.31 9.19
C ILE A 93 -2.31 4.25 8.10
N ALA A 94 -3.37 3.54 7.73
CA ALA A 94 -3.35 2.55 6.66
C ALA A 94 -2.93 3.16 5.33
N GLY A 95 -3.52 4.30 4.96
CA GLY A 95 -3.17 5.05 3.75
C GLY A 95 -1.70 5.45 3.74
N ALA A 96 -1.21 6.09 4.80
CA ALA A 96 0.18 6.50 4.92
C ALA A 96 1.13 5.29 4.83
N ALA A 97 0.84 4.21 5.57
CA ALA A 97 1.67 3.02 5.62
C ALA A 97 1.69 2.22 4.30
N MET A 98 0.61 2.26 3.50
CA MET A 98 0.59 1.63 2.17
C MET A 98 1.42 2.37 1.13
N TYR A 99 1.46 3.70 1.20
CA TYR A 99 2.18 4.50 0.20
C TYR A 99 3.66 4.71 0.56
N ALA A 100 3.98 4.80 1.85
CA ALA A 100 5.33 5.05 2.32
C ALA A 100 6.43 4.14 1.70
N PRO A 101 6.21 2.82 1.52
CA PRO A 101 7.23 1.93 0.99
C PRO A 101 7.43 1.98 -0.53
N TYR A 102 6.72 2.84 -1.28
CA TYR A 102 6.89 2.91 -2.75
C TYR A 102 8.32 3.29 -3.16
N GLY A 103 8.92 4.30 -2.51
CA GLY A 103 10.30 4.70 -2.79
C GLY A 103 11.29 3.54 -2.60
N PRO A 104 11.40 2.97 -1.39
CA PRO A 104 12.26 1.81 -1.14
C PRO A 104 11.99 0.62 -2.05
N PHE A 105 10.71 0.31 -2.33
CA PHE A 105 10.35 -0.82 -3.19
C PHE A 105 10.85 -0.66 -4.62
N PHE A 106 10.64 0.51 -5.23
CA PHE A 106 11.11 0.75 -6.59
C PHE A 106 12.63 0.89 -6.68
N ALA A 107 13.29 1.32 -5.60
CA ALA A 107 14.74 1.37 -5.53
C ALA A 107 15.41 -0.02 -5.50
N ILE A 108 14.74 -1.04 -4.95
CA ILE A 108 15.25 -2.42 -4.92
C ILE A 108 15.45 -2.96 -6.35
N ILE A 109 14.60 -2.63 -7.30
CA ILE A 109 14.58 -3.24 -8.63
C ILE A 109 15.89 -3.01 -9.39
N PRO A 110 16.38 -1.75 -9.59
CA PRO A 110 17.64 -1.51 -10.26
C PRO A 110 18.86 -1.95 -9.43
N GLU A 111 18.73 -2.09 -8.10
CA GLU A 111 19.79 -2.63 -7.24
C GLU A 111 19.95 -4.15 -7.38
N MET A 112 18.88 -4.86 -7.74
CA MET A 112 18.87 -6.33 -7.89
C MET A 112 19.16 -6.80 -9.31
N LEU A 113 18.93 -5.98 -10.33
CA LEU A 113 18.95 -6.38 -11.73
C LEU A 113 20.01 -5.61 -12.52
N PRO A 114 20.66 -6.27 -13.51
CA PRO A 114 21.54 -5.60 -14.45
C PRO A 114 20.82 -4.48 -15.21
N ARG A 115 21.54 -3.41 -15.55
CA ARG A 115 20.97 -2.21 -16.21
C ARG A 115 20.21 -2.51 -17.51
N ASN A 116 20.66 -3.50 -18.27
CA ASN A 116 20.07 -3.91 -19.55
C ASN A 116 18.68 -4.55 -19.42
N VAL A 117 18.31 -5.10 -18.25
CA VAL A 117 17.01 -5.75 -18.01
C VAL A 117 16.15 -5.00 -17.00
N ALA A 118 16.72 -4.09 -16.23
CA ALA A 118 16.01 -3.36 -15.15
C ALA A 118 14.80 -2.58 -15.69
N GLY A 119 14.92 -1.94 -16.87
CA GLY A 119 13.81 -1.21 -17.49
C GLY A 119 12.64 -2.11 -17.86
N GLY A 120 12.91 -3.27 -18.47
CA GLY A 120 11.88 -4.26 -18.80
C GLY A 120 11.21 -4.86 -17.56
N ALA A 121 11.99 -5.13 -16.50
CA ALA A 121 11.46 -5.61 -15.24
C ALA A 121 10.55 -4.57 -14.57
N MET A 122 10.93 -3.28 -14.55
CA MET A 122 10.08 -2.21 -14.03
C MET A 122 8.79 -2.07 -14.84
N ALA A 123 8.83 -2.19 -16.16
CA ALA A 123 7.64 -2.16 -17.02
C ALA A 123 6.70 -3.32 -16.69
N LEU A 124 7.22 -4.55 -16.54
CA LEU A 124 6.44 -5.72 -16.15
C LEU A 124 5.81 -5.56 -14.76
N ILE A 125 6.56 -5.08 -13.78
CA ILE A 125 6.06 -4.82 -12.42
C ILE A 125 4.94 -3.79 -12.45
N ASN A 126 5.09 -2.70 -13.23
CA ASN A 126 4.04 -1.69 -13.38
C ASN A 126 2.78 -2.26 -14.07
N SER A 127 2.94 -3.12 -15.07
CA SER A 127 1.80 -3.79 -15.72
C SER A 127 1.07 -4.72 -14.74
N MET A 128 1.80 -5.49 -13.95
CA MET A 128 1.22 -6.33 -12.89
C MET A 128 0.53 -5.49 -11.81
N ARG A 129 1.09 -4.31 -11.48
CA ARG A 129 0.47 -3.35 -10.57
C ARG A 129 -0.85 -2.84 -11.13
N ALA A 130 -0.91 -2.48 -12.42
CA ALA A 130 -2.13 -2.01 -13.07
C ALA A 130 -3.23 -3.08 -13.06
N LEU A 131 -2.89 -4.33 -13.34
CA LEU A 131 -3.81 -5.47 -13.20
C LEU A 131 -4.31 -5.63 -11.76
N GLY A 132 -3.43 -5.53 -10.77
CA GLY A 132 -3.80 -5.58 -9.36
C GLY A 132 -4.76 -4.45 -8.97
N SER A 133 -4.56 -3.25 -9.53
CA SER A 133 -5.44 -2.10 -9.32
C SER A 133 -6.85 -2.37 -9.86
N PHE A 134 -6.96 -2.93 -11.04
CA PHE A 134 -8.23 -3.30 -11.65
C PHE A 134 -8.95 -4.34 -10.80
N PHE A 135 -8.28 -5.46 -10.47
CA PHE A 135 -8.88 -6.51 -9.65
C PHE A 135 -9.28 -6.01 -8.26
N GLY A 136 -8.45 -5.19 -7.62
CA GLY A 136 -8.74 -4.64 -6.30
C GLY A 136 -9.99 -3.80 -6.29
N SER A 137 -10.10 -2.83 -7.20
CA SER A 137 -11.26 -1.95 -7.28
C SER A 137 -12.54 -2.67 -7.68
N TRP A 138 -12.44 -3.56 -8.68
CA TRP A 138 -13.58 -4.33 -9.15
C TRP A 138 -14.11 -5.27 -8.08
N PHE A 139 -13.21 -6.02 -7.41
CA PHE A 139 -13.62 -7.01 -6.43
C PHE A 139 -14.16 -6.38 -5.14
N VAL A 140 -13.60 -5.26 -4.70
CA VAL A 140 -14.17 -4.47 -3.58
C VAL A 140 -15.57 -3.98 -3.93
N GLY A 141 -15.78 -3.50 -5.17
CA GLY A 141 -17.12 -3.12 -5.65
C GLY A 141 -18.12 -4.28 -5.65
N TYR A 142 -17.67 -5.43 -6.14
CA TYR A 142 -18.47 -6.66 -6.14
C TYR A 142 -18.84 -7.10 -4.71
N LEU A 143 -17.86 -7.12 -3.78
CA LEU A 143 -18.11 -7.46 -2.38
C LEU A 143 -19.11 -6.51 -1.72
N ASN A 144 -18.94 -5.20 -1.90
CA ASN A 144 -19.87 -4.21 -1.34
C ASN A 144 -21.28 -4.35 -1.92
N GLY A 145 -21.39 -4.63 -3.22
CA GLY A 145 -22.68 -4.82 -3.89
C GLY A 145 -23.41 -6.10 -3.47
N THR A 146 -22.67 -7.17 -3.18
CA THR A 146 -23.27 -8.47 -2.81
C THR A 146 -23.54 -8.60 -1.31
N THR A 147 -22.66 -8.04 -0.47
CA THR A 147 -22.80 -8.15 1.00
C THR A 147 -23.56 -6.99 1.63
N GLY A 148 -23.73 -5.90 0.90
CA GLY A 148 -24.35 -4.67 1.44
C GLY A 148 -23.52 -4.02 2.58
N SER A 149 -22.32 -4.52 2.85
CA SER A 149 -21.47 -4.08 3.96
C SER A 149 -20.02 -3.93 3.51
N PRO A 150 -19.32 -2.87 3.93
CA PRO A 150 -17.90 -2.69 3.62
C PRO A 150 -16.98 -3.69 4.35
N ALA A 151 -17.50 -4.46 5.32
CA ALA A 151 -16.71 -5.39 6.14
C ALA A 151 -15.90 -6.40 5.32
N ALA A 152 -16.51 -7.05 4.33
CA ALA A 152 -15.85 -8.00 3.46
C ALA A 152 -14.70 -7.36 2.66
N SER A 153 -14.87 -6.11 2.25
CA SER A 153 -13.86 -5.35 1.52
C SER A 153 -12.65 -5.00 2.38
N TYR A 154 -12.85 -4.65 3.66
CA TYR A 154 -11.76 -4.41 4.61
C TYR A 154 -10.92 -5.68 4.82
N ILE A 155 -11.58 -6.82 5.05
CA ILE A 155 -10.91 -8.11 5.22
C ILE A 155 -10.14 -8.47 3.95
N PHE A 156 -10.75 -8.33 2.78
CA PHE A 156 -10.11 -8.63 1.50
C PHE A 156 -8.85 -7.77 1.27
N MET A 157 -8.93 -6.47 1.49
CA MET A 157 -7.77 -5.57 1.36
C MET A 157 -6.68 -5.90 2.39
N GLY A 158 -7.06 -6.20 3.63
CA GLY A 158 -6.14 -6.63 4.67
C GLY A 158 -5.41 -7.92 4.30
N VAL A 159 -6.13 -8.94 3.83
CA VAL A 159 -5.55 -10.21 3.38
C VAL A 159 -4.60 -10.01 2.20
N ALA A 160 -4.97 -9.18 1.21
CA ALA A 160 -4.09 -8.86 0.09
C ALA A 160 -2.77 -8.22 0.53
N LEU A 161 -2.82 -7.34 1.54
CA LEU A 161 -1.62 -6.74 2.14
C LEU A 161 -0.81 -7.76 2.93
N PHE A 162 -1.42 -8.66 3.70
CA PHE A 162 -0.70 -9.76 4.37
C PHE A 162 0.03 -10.67 3.38
N VAL A 163 -0.61 -11.01 2.26
CA VAL A 163 0.04 -11.77 1.18
C VAL A 163 1.23 -10.98 0.63
N SER A 164 1.11 -9.66 0.48
CA SER A 164 2.21 -8.80 0.03
C SER A 164 3.37 -8.77 1.02
N VAL A 165 3.10 -8.74 2.33
CA VAL A 165 4.11 -8.85 3.39
C VAL A 165 4.84 -10.18 3.26
N TRP A 166 4.11 -11.28 3.18
CA TRP A 166 4.68 -12.63 3.08
C TRP A 166 5.57 -12.77 1.85
N LEU A 167 5.10 -12.32 0.69
CA LEU A 167 5.90 -12.32 -0.55
C LEU A 167 7.16 -11.47 -0.42
N THR A 168 7.07 -10.30 0.22
CA THR A 168 8.23 -9.43 0.45
C THR A 168 9.27 -10.09 1.35
N LEU A 169 8.83 -10.86 2.34
CA LEU A 169 9.73 -11.58 3.26
C LEU A 169 10.49 -12.72 2.53
N ILE A 170 9.87 -13.38 1.57
CA ILE A 170 10.49 -14.47 0.79
C ILE A 170 11.54 -13.95 -0.19
N VAL A 171 11.38 -12.74 -0.73
CA VAL A 171 12.37 -12.15 -1.66
C VAL A 171 13.72 -12.04 -0.96
N LYS A 172 14.73 -12.75 -1.46
CA LYS A 172 16.10 -12.65 -0.95
C LYS A 172 16.71 -11.31 -1.37
N PRO A 173 17.45 -10.62 -0.48
CA PRO A 173 18.22 -9.45 -0.89
C PRO A 173 19.25 -9.86 -1.94
N ALA A 174 19.52 -8.96 -2.90
CA ALA A 174 20.55 -9.18 -3.89
C ALA A 174 21.91 -9.39 -3.20
N ASN A 175 22.54 -10.53 -3.46
CA ASN A 175 23.90 -10.75 -2.97
C ASN A 175 24.86 -10.03 -3.93
N ASN A 176 25.33 -8.85 -3.56
CA ASN A 176 26.29 -8.03 -4.33
C ASN A 176 27.64 -8.75 -4.59
N GLN A 177 27.83 -9.94 -4.04
CA GLN A 177 29.08 -10.69 -4.22
C GLN A 177 29.21 -11.34 -5.61
N ASN A 178 28.13 -11.44 -6.39
CA ASN A 178 28.14 -12.08 -7.70
C ASN A 178 28.17 -11.10 -8.89
N LEU A 179 28.31 -9.80 -8.63
CA LEU A 179 28.53 -8.83 -9.70
C LEU A 179 30.01 -8.92 -10.16
N PRO A 180 30.27 -9.03 -11.47
CA PRO A 180 31.65 -8.99 -11.99
C PRO A 180 32.37 -7.73 -11.52
N LEU A 181 33.65 -7.86 -11.18
CA LEU A 181 34.50 -6.81 -10.56
C LEU A 181 34.45 -5.43 -11.27
N GLY A 182 34.11 -5.38 -12.56
CA GLY A 182 33.94 -4.15 -13.34
C GLY A 182 32.62 -3.41 -13.11
N ALA A 183 31.62 -4.00 -12.44
CA ALA A 183 30.32 -3.37 -12.15
C ALA A 183 30.19 -2.83 -10.73
N ARG A 184 31.25 -2.94 -9.91
CA ARG A 184 31.24 -2.49 -8.49
C ARG A 184 31.54 -1.01 -8.31
N HIS A 185 31.97 -0.30 -9.34
CA HIS A 185 32.42 1.11 -9.28
C HIS A 185 31.83 1.99 -10.39
N ALA A 186 30.74 1.58 -11.06
CA ALA A 186 30.08 2.36 -12.09
C ALA A 186 28.72 2.91 -11.62
#